data_a94f66bcfebf48c2d163ee5d75718fe1
#
_entry.id   a94f66bcfebf48c2d163ee5d75718fe1
#
_cell.length_a   1.000
_cell.length_b   1.000
_cell.length_c   1.000
_cell.angle_alpha   90.00
_cell.angle_beta   90.00
_cell.angle_gamma   90.00
#
_symmetry.space_group_name_H-M   'P 1'
#
loop_
_entity.id
_entity.type
_entity.pdbx_description
1 polymer ?
#
loop_
_entity_poly.entity_id
_entity_poly.type
_entity_poly.pdbx_seq_one_letter_code
_entity_poly.pdbx_strand_id
1 'polypeptide(L)'
;MFEWLNKQGVRSDDGFELQFTGRFTAEYREANRIVDLEVDGAPEVILTNDEPLHWRLGSRLSAEGRERVLGNVRTALEFMDMRLFP
;
A
#
# COMPACT_ATOMS: atom_id res chain seq x y z
N MET A 1 -4.45 -14.36 -4.58
CA MET A 1 -3.44 -14.98 -3.70
C MET A 1 -2.17 -14.16 -3.71
N PHE A 2 -1.51 -14.07 -2.57
CA PHE A 2 -0.27 -13.30 -2.43
C PHE A 2 0.95 -14.20 -2.41
N GLU A 3 2.08 -13.66 -2.86
CA GLU A 3 3.37 -14.28 -2.67
C GLU A 3 4.36 -13.24 -2.14
N TRP A 4 5.34 -13.71 -1.39
CA TRP A 4 6.39 -12.83 -0.87
C TRP A 4 7.40 -12.53 -1.97
N LEU A 5 7.67 -11.23 -2.19
CA LEU A 5 8.76 -10.79 -3.07
C LEU A 5 10.09 -10.81 -2.31
N ASN A 6 10.02 -10.49 -1.03
CA ASN A 6 11.15 -10.44 -0.12
C ASN A 6 10.57 -10.36 1.30
N LYS A 7 11.41 -10.09 2.30
CA LYS A 7 10.96 -10.07 3.69
C LYS A 7 9.97 -8.93 4.00
N GLN A 8 9.89 -7.93 3.14
CA GLN A 8 9.13 -6.72 3.40
C GLN A 8 8.19 -6.34 2.25
N GLY A 9 7.98 -7.24 1.32
CA GLY A 9 7.11 -6.96 0.18
C GLY A 9 6.35 -8.17 -0.30
N VAL A 10 5.14 -7.94 -0.79
CA VAL A 10 4.25 -8.98 -1.30
C VAL A 10 3.65 -8.55 -2.63
N ARG A 11 3.30 -9.53 -3.45
CA ARG A 11 2.63 -9.31 -4.72
C ARG A 11 1.35 -10.13 -4.78
N SER A 12 0.30 -9.51 -5.29
CA SER A 12 -0.98 -10.18 -5.50
C SER A 12 -1.13 -10.64 -6.94
N ASP A 13 -1.83 -11.75 -7.15
CA ASP A 13 -2.27 -12.18 -8.47
C ASP A 13 -3.19 -11.15 -9.13
N ASP A 14 -3.79 -10.27 -8.34
CA ASP A 14 -4.69 -9.23 -8.84
C ASP A 14 -3.97 -8.05 -9.47
N GLY A 15 -2.65 -8.09 -9.51
CA GLY A 15 -1.87 -7.12 -10.27
C GLY A 15 -1.34 -5.94 -9.47
N PHE A 16 -1.18 -6.09 -8.16
CA PHE A 16 -0.57 -5.04 -7.36
C PHE A 16 0.48 -5.60 -6.40
N GLU A 17 1.32 -4.71 -5.90
CA GLU A 17 2.37 -5.03 -4.95
C GLU A 17 2.38 -4.02 -3.83
N LEU A 18 2.77 -4.47 -2.64
CA LEU A 18 3.04 -3.60 -1.52
C LEU A 18 4.45 -3.90 -1.01
N GLN A 19 5.28 -2.88 -0.93
CA GLN A 19 6.68 -3.01 -0.51
C GLN A 19 6.99 -1.97 0.56
N PHE A 20 7.40 -2.43 1.73
CA PHE A 20 7.95 -1.51 2.72
C PHE A 20 9.36 -1.13 2.30
N THR A 21 9.64 0.17 2.28
CA THR A 21 10.90 0.71 1.80
C THR A 21 11.70 1.34 2.93
N GLY A 22 11.11 1.48 4.09
CA GLY A 22 11.75 2.02 5.26
C GLY A 22 10.83 1.86 6.45
N ARG A 23 11.24 2.42 7.59
CA ARG A 23 10.49 2.28 8.84
C ARG A 23 9.11 2.95 8.75
N PHE A 24 9.03 4.05 8.03
CA PHE A 24 7.81 4.86 7.94
C PHE A 24 7.32 5.04 6.51
N THR A 25 7.82 4.23 5.59
CA THR A 25 7.48 4.37 4.17
C THR A 25 7.19 3.03 3.53
N ALA A 26 6.28 3.05 2.56
CA ALA A 26 5.99 1.89 1.74
C ALA A 26 5.60 2.36 0.34
N GLU A 27 5.69 1.46 -0.62
CA GLU A 27 5.24 1.73 -1.99
C GLU A 27 4.11 0.76 -2.33
N TYR A 28 3.04 1.32 -2.87
CA TYR A 28 1.99 0.53 -3.48
C TYR A 28 2.15 0.66 -4.98
N ARG A 29 2.24 -0.47 -5.66
CA ARG A 29 2.42 -0.48 -7.12
C ARG A 29 1.27 -1.18 -7.79
N GLU A 30 0.72 -0.55 -8.81
CA GLU A 30 -0.37 -1.08 -9.60
C GLU A 30 -0.10 -0.73 -11.05
N ALA A 31 -0.04 -1.73 -11.93
CA ALA A 31 0.39 -1.54 -13.31
C ALA A 31 1.76 -0.83 -13.30
N ASN A 32 1.89 0.30 -13.99
CA ASN A 32 3.13 1.06 -14.03
C ASN A 32 3.08 2.30 -13.14
N ARG A 33 2.17 2.32 -12.16
CA ARG A 33 1.98 3.47 -11.30
C ARG A 33 2.28 3.11 -9.85
N ILE A 34 2.78 4.09 -9.11
CA ILE A 34 3.19 3.92 -7.72
C ILE A 34 2.52 4.99 -6.87
N VAL A 35 2.01 4.58 -5.72
CA VAL A 35 1.63 5.51 -4.67
C VAL A 35 2.66 5.37 -3.56
N ASP A 36 3.30 6.48 -3.19
CA ASP A 36 4.20 6.50 -2.04
C ASP A 36 3.35 6.65 -0.78
N LEU A 37 3.45 5.67 0.10
CA LEU A 37 2.69 5.64 1.35
C LEU A 37 3.59 6.02 2.51
N GLU A 38 3.05 6.85 3.39
CA GLU A 38 3.66 7.16 4.66
C GLU A 38 2.89 6.41 5.72
N VAL A 39 3.60 5.64 6.53
CA VAL A 39 2.98 4.71 7.47
C VAL A 39 3.65 4.81 8.83
N ASP A 40 2.96 4.35 9.85
CA ASP A 40 3.49 4.25 11.20
C ASP A 40 2.88 3.04 11.87
N GLY A 41 3.64 2.41 12.76
CA GLY A 41 3.19 1.31 13.58
C GLY A 41 3.26 -0.05 12.91
N ALA A 42 3.27 -1.08 13.76
CA ALA A 42 3.16 -2.48 13.40
C ALA A 42 2.82 -3.26 14.66
N PRO A 43 1.96 -4.24 14.62
CA PRO A 43 1.22 -4.79 13.47
C PRO A 43 0.04 -3.93 13.03
N GLU A 44 -0.35 -2.92 13.80
CA GLU A 44 -1.40 -2.00 13.39
C GLU A 44 -0.73 -0.83 12.66
N VAL A 45 -0.95 -0.78 11.35
CA VAL A 45 -0.32 0.21 10.48
C VAL A 45 -1.29 1.37 10.28
N ILE A 46 -0.80 2.57 10.55
CA ILE A 46 -1.57 3.80 10.36
C ILE A 46 -1.00 4.52 9.14
N LEU A 47 -1.87 4.91 8.25
CA LEU A 47 -1.48 5.70 7.09
C LEU A 47 -1.39 7.16 7.50
N THR A 48 -0.21 7.76 7.32
CA THR A 48 0.05 9.13 7.77
C THR A 48 0.16 10.14 6.63
N ASN A 49 -0.05 9.70 5.41
CA ASN A 49 -0.06 10.60 4.25
C ASN A 49 -1.04 11.74 4.41
N ASP A 50 -0.67 12.92 3.91
CA ASP A 50 -1.63 13.99 3.70
C ASP A 50 -2.59 13.60 2.59
N GLU A 51 -3.85 13.93 2.76
CA GLU A 51 -4.84 13.72 1.73
C GLU A 51 -4.92 14.95 0.81
N PRO A 52 -5.19 14.78 -0.47
CA PRO A 52 -5.48 13.50 -1.15
C PRO A 52 -4.21 12.75 -1.55
N LEU A 53 -4.34 11.43 -1.69
CA LEU A 53 -3.25 10.61 -2.19
C LEU A 53 -3.02 10.88 -3.67
N HIS A 54 -1.76 10.76 -4.09
CA HIS A 54 -1.35 10.98 -5.49
C HIS A 54 -0.54 9.81 -6.00
N TRP A 55 -0.69 9.55 -7.30
CA TRP A 55 0.25 8.68 -8.00
C TRP A 55 1.60 9.39 -8.07
N ARG A 56 2.68 8.64 -7.93
CA ARG A 56 4.02 9.23 -8.11
C ARG A 56 4.10 9.84 -9.50
N LEU A 57 4.53 11.08 -9.60
CA LEU A 57 4.64 11.84 -10.85
C LEU A 57 3.31 11.95 -11.61
N GLY A 58 2.20 11.92 -10.90
CA GLY A 58 0.91 11.88 -11.55
C GLY A 58 -0.17 12.64 -10.80
N SER A 59 -1.39 12.41 -11.24
CA SER A 59 -2.56 13.05 -10.69
C SER A 59 -2.96 12.43 -9.34
N ARG A 60 -3.82 13.13 -8.64
CA ARG A 60 -4.41 12.64 -7.42
C ARG A 60 -5.33 11.44 -7.74
N LEU A 61 -5.43 10.51 -6.83
CA LEU A 61 -6.33 9.39 -6.97
C LEU A 61 -7.78 9.87 -6.95
N SER A 62 -8.63 9.28 -7.78
CA SER A 62 -10.07 9.48 -7.69
C SER A 62 -10.57 8.84 -6.40
N ALA A 63 -11.80 9.16 -5.99
CA ALA A 63 -12.41 8.53 -4.82
C ALA A 63 -12.45 7.01 -4.96
N GLU A 64 -12.81 6.50 -6.14
CA GLU A 64 -12.84 5.07 -6.41
C GLU A 64 -11.44 4.47 -6.38
N GLY A 65 -10.46 5.16 -6.97
CA GLY A 65 -9.07 4.73 -6.97
C GLY A 65 -8.52 4.65 -5.56
N ARG A 66 -8.83 5.64 -4.73
CA ARG A 66 -8.41 5.64 -3.34
C ARG A 66 -8.97 4.44 -2.58
N GLU A 67 -10.26 4.17 -2.74
CA GLU A 67 -10.89 3.01 -2.09
C GLU A 67 -10.26 1.71 -2.55
N ARG A 68 -10.01 1.58 -3.85
CA ARG A 68 -9.36 0.38 -4.39
C ARG A 68 -7.96 0.19 -3.81
N VAL A 69 -7.15 1.25 -3.83
CA VAL A 69 -5.78 1.20 -3.32
C VAL A 69 -5.77 0.84 -1.85
N LEU A 70 -6.58 1.52 -1.03
CA LEU A 70 -6.61 1.25 0.41
C LEU A 70 -7.14 -0.14 0.72
N GLY A 71 -8.13 -0.62 -0.03
CA GLY A 71 -8.62 -1.99 0.11
C GLY A 71 -7.55 -3.01 -0.22
N ASN A 72 -6.78 -2.77 -1.27
CA ASN A 72 -5.66 -3.63 -1.67
C ASN A 72 -4.54 -3.61 -0.63
N VAL A 73 -4.23 -2.43 -0.10
CA VAL A 73 -3.22 -2.30 0.97
C VAL A 73 -3.67 -3.09 2.20
N ARG A 74 -4.94 -2.96 2.58
CA ARG A 74 -5.48 -3.68 3.74
C ARG A 74 -5.33 -5.18 3.56
N THR A 75 -5.69 -5.69 2.40
CA THR A 75 -5.59 -7.12 2.10
C THR A 75 -4.14 -7.60 2.14
N ALA A 76 -3.23 -6.82 1.56
CA ALA A 76 -1.80 -7.15 1.58
C ALA A 76 -1.25 -7.19 3.01
N LEU A 77 -1.61 -6.20 3.82
CA LEU A 77 -1.16 -6.17 5.22
C LEU A 77 -1.68 -7.37 5.99
N GLU A 78 -2.92 -7.77 5.76
CA GLU A 78 -3.48 -8.95 6.42
C GLU A 78 -2.69 -10.21 6.08
N PHE A 79 -2.29 -10.35 4.83
CA PHE A 79 -1.42 -11.45 4.42
C PHE A 79 -0.08 -11.41 5.17
N MET A 80 0.42 -10.21 5.44
CA MET A 80 1.69 -9.99 6.15
C MET A 80 1.53 -10.05 7.68
N ASP A 81 0.39 -10.47 8.17
CA ASP A 81 0.08 -10.55 9.60
C ASP A 81 0.02 -9.18 10.26
N MET A 82 -0.36 -8.20 9.49
CA MET A 82 -0.57 -6.83 9.95
C MET A 82 -1.98 -6.40 9.57
N ARG A 83 -2.37 -5.21 9.98
CA ARG A 83 -3.65 -4.66 9.56
C ARG A 83 -3.57 -3.14 9.49
N LEU A 84 -4.36 -2.59 8.60
CA LEU A 84 -4.50 -1.15 8.44
C LEU A 84 -5.50 -0.62 9.45
N PHE A 85 -5.13 0.44 10.16
CA PHE A 85 -5.99 1.08 11.15
C PHE A 85 -6.29 2.52 10.74
N PRO A 86 -7.48 2.99 10.87
CA PRO A 86 -8.72 2.28 11.16
C PRO A 86 -9.26 1.45 10.04
#